data_c8c2c6143f1f70244833c6ff038b8672
#
_entry.id   c8c2c6143f1f70244833c6ff038b8672
#
_cell.length_a   1.000
_cell.length_b   1.000
_cell.length_c   1.000
_cell.angle_alpha   90.00
_cell.angle_beta   90.00
_cell.angle_gamma   90.00
#
_symmetry.space_group_name_H-M   'P 1'
#
loop_
_entity.id
_entity.type
_entity.pdbx_description
1 polymer ?
#
loop_
_entity_poly.entity_id
_entity_poly.type
_entity_poly.pdbx_seq_one_letter_code
_entity_poly.pdbx_strand_id
1 'polypeptide(L)'
;MSKKSRKKSSKSASSGKARAKTAAEAGTNLRQTLKPAARKSATKASNGLSHKAASKPLKAAKAKTAPKPAAKTESPAGNSRVLAEGAKAPAFRLPRDGGEVVSLSDFAGKKLVLFFYPRANTPGCTKEAMDFTRLSGAFADSGTAVLGVSADSQKAQESFRDKHKLDVPLISDEKHEMLEAYGAWGEKSLYGRIFLGIIRTTVLIGADGLVKRIWRHVKVDGHAEAVLEAARSI
;
A
#
# COMPACT_ATOMS: atom_id res chain seq x y z
N MET A 1 -49.76 -15.54 53.16
CA MET A 1 -49.31 -14.63 54.25
C MET A 1 -48.15 -13.82 53.65
N SER A 2 -48.45 -12.72 53.05
CA SER A 2 -48.37 -11.33 53.51
C SER A 2 -47.05 -10.97 54.23
N LYS A 3 -46.21 -10.15 53.61
CA LYS A 3 -46.04 -8.75 54.00
C LYS A 3 -45.15 -7.96 53.01
N LYS A 4 -45.74 -6.96 52.48
CA LYS A 4 -45.23 -5.72 51.93
C LYS A 4 -44.36 -4.94 52.91
N SER A 5 -43.33 -4.28 52.46
CA SER A 5 -42.95 -2.98 53.02
C SER A 5 -42.20 -2.13 51.99
N ARG A 6 -42.73 -0.98 51.83
CA ARG A 6 -42.38 0.22 51.05
C ARG A 6 -41.44 1.15 51.88
N LYS A 7 -40.84 2.08 51.10
CA LYS A 7 -40.42 3.47 51.47
C LYS A 7 -38.91 3.67 51.45
N LYS A 8 -38.31 4.76 51.02
CA LYS A 8 -38.71 6.06 50.46
C LYS A 8 -37.44 6.72 49.99
N SER A 9 -37.45 7.33 48.83
CA SER A 9 -36.98 8.63 48.38
C SER A 9 -36.17 9.51 49.33
N SER A 10 -35.01 10.04 48.82
CA SER A 10 -34.69 11.43 49.07
C SER A 10 -33.86 12.03 47.90
N LYS A 11 -34.39 13.12 47.47
CA LYS A 11 -33.94 14.10 46.52
C LYS A 11 -32.98 15.08 47.26
N SER A 12 -31.89 15.51 46.68
CA SER A 12 -31.43 16.88 46.91
C SER A 12 -30.64 17.40 45.70
N ALA A 13 -31.08 18.52 45.23
CA ALA A 13 -30.51 19.39 44.23
C ALA A 13 -29.67 20.50 44.89
N SER A 14 -28.61 20.97 44.22
CA SER A 14 -28.06 22.31 44.38
C SER A 14 -27.03 22.50 43.28
N SER A 15 -27.26 23.19 42.18
CA SER A 15 -27.20 24.60 41.85
C SER A 15 -25.88 25.27 42.31
N GLY A 16 -25.05 25.64 41.36
CA GLY A 16 -23.88 26.44 41.53
C GLY A 16 -23.45 27.06 40.17
N LYS A 17 -24.06 28.19 39.87
CA LYS A 17 -23.81 29.08 38.73
C LYS A 17 -22.78 30.11 39.14
N ALA A 18 -21.64 30.17 38.44
CA ALA A 18 -20.79 31.33 38.52
C ALA A 18 -20.25 31.68 37.12
N ARG A 19 -20.58 32.87 36.76
CA ARG A 19 -20.34 33.63 35.54
C ARG A 19 -19.23 34.66 35.87
N ALA A 20 -18.16 34.69 35.10
CA ALA A 20 -17.33 35.89 35.00
C ALA A 20 -16.91 36.14 33.56
N LYS A 21 -17.25 37.29 33.15
CA LYS A 21 -16.95 38.03 31.92
C LYS A 21 -15.61 38.76 32.05
N THR A 22 -15.20 39.26 30.86
CA THR A 22 -14.28 40.38 30.54
C THR A 22 -12.85 39.92 30.25
N ALA A 23 -12.14 40.46 29.27
CA ALA A 23 -12.37 41.57 28.35
C ALA A 23 -11.49 41.38 27.12
N ALA A 24 -11.90 42.04 26.06
CA ALA A 24 -11.20 42.32 24.83
C ALA A 24 -9.98 43.22 25.04
N GLU A 25 -8.94 43.04 24.24
CA GLU A 25 -8.21 44.17 23.71
C GLU A 25 -7.60 43.85 22.35
N ALA A 26 -7.77 44.82 21.52
CA ALA A 26 -7.40 44.99 20.14
C ALA A 26 -5.96 45.49 20.02
N GLY A 27 -5.32 45.18 18.93
CA GLY A 27 -4.01 45.72 18.55
C GLY A 27 -3.69 45.29 17.13
N THR A 28 -4.25 45.92 16.15
CA THR A 28 -3.75 46.89 15.17
C THR A 28 -2.55 46.41 14.34
N ASN A 29 -2.82 46.02 13.11
CA ASN A 29 -2.34 46.54 11.83
C ASN A 29 -0.85 46.87 11.69
N LEU A 30 -0.12 46.14 10.85
CA LEU A 30 0.81 46.80 9.95
C LEU A 30 0.95 46.04 8.61
N ARG A 31 0.35 46.67 7.63
CA ARG A 31 0.54 46.47 6.19
C ARG A 31 1.96 46.89 5.81
N GLN A 32 2.73 46.04 5.16
CA GLN A 32 3.74 46.55 4.23
C GLN A 32 3.80 45.70 2.98
N THR A 33 3.28 46.25 1.96
CA THR A 33 3.46 45.98 0.54
C THR A 33 4.88 46.35 0.12
N LEU A 34 5.60 45.51 -0.59
CA LEU A 34 6.59 45.90 -1.58
C LEU A 34 6.81 44.77 -2.60
N LYS A 35 6.30 44.90 -3.77
CA LYS A 35 6.85 44.49 -5.08
C LYS A 35 7.31 45.82 -5.72
N PRO A 36 8.14 45.88 -6.78
CA PRO A 36 8.67 44.87 -7.71
C PRO A 36 10.16 45.10 -8.06
N ALA A 37 10.78 44.19 -8.83
CA ALA A 37 11.58 44.62 -10.00
C ALA A 37 12.07 43.42 -10.82
N ALA A 38 11.64 43.44 -12.05
CA ALA A 38 12.16 42.68 -13.16
C ALA A 38 13.58 43.17 -13.53
N ARG A 39 14.45 42.21 -13.93
CA ARG A 39 15.55 42.54 -14.82
C ARG A 39 15.76 41.44 -15.85
N LYS A 40 15.39 41.78 -17.06
CA LYS A 40 15.82 41.13 -18.31
C LYS A 40 17.30 41.47 -18.54
N SER A 41 18.06 40.52 -18.97
CA SER A 41 19.16 40.78 -19.93
C SER A 41 19.40 39.52 -20.75
N ALA A 42 19.21 39.71 -22.03
CA ALA A 42 19.57 38.82 -23.12
C ALA A 42 20.96 39.21 -23.65
N THR A 43 21.77 38.25 -24.04
CA THR A 43 22.81 38.32 -25.08
C THR A 43 23.06 36.89 -25.52
N LYS A 44 22.70 36.47 -26.65
CA LYS A 44 23.01 36.59 -28.07
C LYS A 44 24.42 36.08 -28.41
N ALA A 45 24.41 34.91 -29.09
CA ALA A 45 25.10 34.41 -30.28
C ALA A 45 26.65 34.35 -30.32
N SER A 46 27.14 33.19 -30.72
CA SER A 46 27.86 32.94 -32.00
C SER A 46 28.44 31.52 -31.94
N ASN A 47 28.10 30.62 -32.84
CA ASN A 47 28.64 30.38 -34.20
C ASN A 47 30.07 29.77 -34.23
N GLY A 48 30.20 28.62 -34.88
CA GLY A 48 31.50 28.05 -35.34
C GLY A 48 31.48 26.52 -35.39
N LEU A 49 30.98 25.94 -36.44
CA LEU A 49 31.60 25.23 -37.57
C LEU A 49 32.57 24.09 -37.25
N SER A 50 32.12 22.92 -37.70
CA SER A 50 32.80 21.87 -38.45
C SER A 50 34.18 21.39 -38.04
N HIS A 51 34.32 20.10 -37.84
CA HIS A 51 35.19 19.29 -38.68
C HIS A 51 34.83 17.79 -38.66
N LYS A 52 34.64 17.31 -39.85
CA LYS A 52 34.45 15.95 -40.36
C LYS A 52 35.82 15.27 -40.43
N ALA A 53 36.00 14.10 -39.88
CA ALA A 53 36.95 13.11 -40.42
C ALA A 53 36.61 11.71 -39.98
N ALA A 54 36.43 10.88 -40.97
CA ALA A 54 36.22 9.45 -40.91
C ALA A 54 37.55 8.72 -40.80
N SER A 55 37.58 7.60 -40.11
CA SER A 55 38.35 6.43 -40.50
C SER A 55 37.92 5.17 -39.74
N LYS A 56 37.49 4.19 -40.51
CA LYS A 56 37.49 2.75 -40.25
C LYS A 56 38.79 2.16 -40.85
N PRO A 57 39.05 0.84 -40.71
CA PRO A 57 38.98 -0.13 -39.64
C PRO A 57 40.31 -0.86 -39.43
N LEU A 58 40.47 -1.67 -38.35
CA LEU A 58 41.44 -2.77 -38.36
C LEU A 58 40.86 -3.99 -37.57
N LYS A 59 41.09 -5.12 -38.24
CA LYS A 59 40.68 -6.47 -37.97
C LYS A 59 41.51 -7.18 -36.88
N ALA A 60 40.88 -8.08 -36.17
CA ALA A 60 41.29 -9.41 -35.68
C ALA A 60 42.38 -9.55 -34.60
N ALA A 61 41.96 -10.17 -33.50
CA ALA A 61 42.64 -11.40 -33.02
C ALA A 61 41.75 -12.15 -32.00
N LYS A 62 41.70 -13.41 -32.20
CA LYS A 62 41.02 -14.52 -31.61
C LYS A 62 41.81 -15.00 -30.37
N ALA A 63 41.17 -15.12 -29.21
CA ALA A 63 41.60 -16.10 -28.22
C ALA A 63 40.42 -16.60 -27.38
N LYS A 64 40.32 -17.92 -27.40
CA LYS A 64 39.43 -18.75 -26.60
C LYS A 64 39.76 -18.68 -25.11
N THR A 65 38.77 -18.69 -24.26
CA THR A 65 38.58 -19.71 -23.19
C THR A 65 37.36 -19.36 -22.38
N ALA A 66 36.43 -20.27 -22.34
CA ALA A 66 35.36 -20.31 -21.34
C ALA A 66 35.93 -20.95 -20.04
N PRO A 67 35.30 -20.69 -18.89
CA PRO A 67 34.35 -21.71 -18.42
C PRO A 67 33.01 -21.15 -17.89
N LYS A 68 32.00 -21.87 -18.24
CA LYS A 68 30.70 -21.91 -17.58
C LYS A 68 30.85 -22.51 -16.17
N PRO A 69 30.13 -22.02 -15.15
CA PRO A 69 29.08 -22.88 -14.68
C PRO A 69 27.71 -22.21 -14.64
N ALA A 70 26.77 -22.98 -15.12
CA ALA A 70 25.35 -22.76 -15.03
C ALA A 70 24.86 -22.83 -13.59
N ALA A 71 24.14 -21.80 -13.15
CA ALA A 71 23.04 -21.98 -12.24
C ALA A 71 21.79 -21.60 -13.04
N LYS A 72 21.18 -22.61 -13.64
CA LYS A 72 19.80 -22.56 -14.08
C LYS A 72 18.95 -22.35 -12.84
N THR A 73 18.53 -21.13 -12.60
CA THR A 73 17.29 -20.89 -11.88
C THR A 73 16.18 -21.14 -12.89
N GLU A 74 15.63 -22.32 -12.86
CA GLU A 74 14.42 -22.67 -13.58
C GLU A 74 13.30 -21.78 -13.05
N SER A 75 12.95 -20.79 -13.85
CA SER A 75 11.61 -20.20 -13.81
C SER A 75 10.66 -21.29 -14.32
N PRO A 76 9.70 -21.76 -13.56
CA PRO A 76 8.65 -22.58 -14.14
C PRO A 76 7.75 -21.67 -14.95
N ALA A 77 7.99 -21.68 -16.26
CA ALA A 77 7.07 -21.15 -17.25
C ALA A 77 5.76 -21.94 -17.21
N GLY A 78 4.64 -21.22 -17.12
CA GLY A 78 3.41 -21.64 -17.74
C GLY A 78 2.65 -22.76 -17.06
N ASN A 79 1.98 -22.46 -15.98
CA ASN A 79 0.66 -23.03 -15.73
C ASN A 79 -0.11 -22.04 -14.84
N SER A 80 -1.07 -21.32 -15.40
CA SER A 80 -1.99 -20.46 -14.65
C SER A 80 -2.89 -21.32 -13.75
N ARG A 81 -2.27 -21.99 -12.79
CA ARG A 81 -3.02 -22.57 -11.67
C ARG A 81 -3.50 -21.38 -10.85
N VAL A 82 -4.78 -21.13 -10.95
CA VAL A 82 -5.46 -20.22 -10.02
C VAL A 82 -5.02 -20.60 -8.61
N LEU A 83 -4.40 -19.67 -7.90
CA LEU A 83 -3.98 -19.91 -6.50
C LEU A 83 -5.17 -20.42 -5.69
N ALA A 84 -4.97 -21.54 -4.99
CA ALA A 84 -5.99 -22.23 -4.19
C ALA A 84 -5.61 -22.23 -2.71
N GLU A 85 -6.60 -22.36 -1.87
CA GLU A 85 -6.40 -22.60 -0.44
C GLU A 85 -5.69 -23.95 -0.23
N GLY A 86 -4.78 -24.02 0.72
CA GLY A 86 -3.89 -25.15 0.96
C GLY A 86 -2.62 -25.18 0.09
N ALA A 87 -2.54 -24.37 -0.98
CA ALA A 87 -1.34 -24.27 -1.79
C ALA A 87 -0.24 -23.47 -1.08
N LYS A 88 1.02 -23.70 -1.46
CA LYS A 88 2.14 -22.88 -1.03
C LYS A 88 1.99 -21.48 -1.61
N ALA A 89 2.16 -20.45 -0.78
CA ALA A 89 2.12 -19.07 -1.23
C ALA A 89 3.25 -18.79 -2.24
N PRO A 90 2.96 -18.15 -3.39
CA PRO A 90 3.98 -17.74 -4.35
C PRO A 90 5.00 -16.80 -3.72
N ALA A 91 6.28 -17.04 -4.01
CA ALA A 91 7.35 -16.18 -3.53
C ALA A 91 7.29 -14.82 -4.25
N PHE A 92 7.58 -13.76 -3.50
CA PHE A 92 7.74 -12.40 -4.04
C PHE A 92 8.94 -11.70 -3.39
N ARG A 93 9.48 -10.71 -4.09
CA ARG A 93 10.52 -9.81 -3.60
C ARG A 93 10.38 -8.46 -4.32
N LEU A 94 9.74 -7.50 -3.68
CA LEU A 94 9.29 -6.25 -4.29
C LEU A 94 9.60 -5.03 -3.40
N PRO A 95 9.76 -3.84 -3.98
CA PRO A 95 9.91 -2.61 -3.22
C PRO A 95 8.61 -2.24 -2.50
N ARG A 96 8.75 -1.74 -1.28
CA ARG A 96 7.66 -1.13 -0.53
C ARG A 96 7.81 0.39 -0.48
N ASP A 97 6.80 1.06 0.01
CA ASP A 97 6.87 2.45 0.44
C ASP A 97 8.03 2.65 1.43
N GLY A 98 8.80 3.74 1.27
CA GLY A 98 10.01 4.01 2.04
C GLY A 98 11.31 3.40 1.48
N GLY A 99 11.27 2.72 0.32
CA GLY A 99 12.46 2.28 -0.43
C GLY A 99 13.02 0.93 -0.06
N GLU A 100 12.53 0.30 0.98
CA GLU A 100 12.96 -1.05 1.37
C GLU A 100 12.37 -2.11 0.45
N VAL A 101 13.07 -3.24 0.34
CA VAL A 101 12.57 -4.40 -0.39
C VAL A 101 12.03 -5.42 0.61
N VAL A 102 10.82 -5.89 0.37
CA VAL A 102 10.13 -6.88 1.18
C VAL A 102 9.94 -8.16 0.39
N SER A 103 10.11 -9.29 1.05
CA SER A 103 9.95 -10.64 0.48
C SER A 103 9.05 -11.50 1.34
N LEU A 104 8.49 -12.55 0.75
CA LEU A 104 7.69 -13.52 1.51
C LEU A 104 8.49 -14.16 2.67
N SER A 105 9.81 -14.36 2.49
CA SER A 105 10.69 -14.96 3.50
C SER A 105 10.82 -14.13 4.77
N ASP A 106 10.59 -12.82 4.71
CA ASP A 106 10.67 -11.92 5.87
C ASP A 106 9.54 -12.18 6.90
N PHE A 107 8.52 -12.93 6.45
CA PHE A 107 7.37 -13.34 7.26
C PHE A 107 7.37 -14.83 7.62
N ALA A 108 8.50 -15.52 7.45
CA ALA A 108 8.61 -16.92 7.82
C ALA A 108 8.25 -17.14 9.30
N GLY A 109 7.37 -18.10 9.59
CA GLY A 109 6.89 -18.36 10.95
C GLY A 109 5.84 -17.37 11.48
N LYS A 110 5.38 -16.40 10.67
CA LYS A 110 4.30 -15.46 10.99
C LYS A 110 3.16 -15.61 10.01
N LYS A 111 1.96 -15.29 10.47
CA LYS A 111 0.80 -15.17 9.56
C LYS A 111 0.94 -13.88 8.74
N LEU A 112 0.48 -13.92 7.49
CA LEU A 112 0.57 -12.79 6.57
C LEU A 112 -0.76 -12.58 5.84
N VAL A 113 -1.26 -11.38 5.87
CA VAL A 113 -2.38 -10.91 5.04
C VAL A 113 -1.84 -10.05 3.91
N LEU A 114 -2.21 -10.40 2.69
CA LEU A 114 -1.95 -9.62 1.48
C LEU A 114 -3.28 -9.11 0.95
N PHE A 115 -3.51 -7.79 0.91
CA PHE A 115 -4.67 -7.24 0.25
C PHE A 115 -4.27 -6.50 -1.04
N PHE A 116 -4.85 -6.95 -2.15
CA PHE A 116 -4.60 -6.43 -3.49
C PHE A 116 -5.67 -5.41 -3.85
N TYR A 117 -5.28 -4.17 -4.13
CA TYR A 117 -6.21 -3.10 -4.42
C TYR A 117 -5.92 -2.42 -5.77
N PRO A 118 -6.95 -1.97 -6.52
CA PRO A 118 -6.82 -1.50 -7.89
C PRO A 118 -5.94 -0.26 -8.07
N ARG A 119 -6.02 0.73 -7.16
CA ARG A 119 -5.31 2.00 -7.34
C ARG A 119 -5.26 2.82 -6.06
N ALA A 120 -4.10 3.35 -5.74
CA ALA A 120 -3.88 4.28 -4.64
C ALA A 120 -4.75 5.55 -4.78
N ASN A 121 -5.11 6.16 -3.66
CA ASN A 121 -5.91 7.39 -3.58
C ASN A 121 -7.33 7.34 -4.21
N THR A 122 -7.88 6.15 -4.46
CA THR A 122 -9.31 6.00 -4.82
C THR A 122 -10.16 5.77 -3.56
N PRO A 123 -11.44 6.19 -3.53
CA PRO A 123 -12.26 6.13 -2.30
C PRO A 123 -12.32 4.74 -1.65
N GLY A 124 -12.59 3.71 -2.45
CA GLY A 124 -12.70 2.34 -1.92
C GLY A 124 -11.36 1.76 -1.44
N CYS A 125 -10.26 2.04 -2.15
CA CYS A 125 -8.92 1.58 -1.74
C CYS A 125 -8.43 2.34 -0.50
N THR A 126 -8.74 3.63 -0.41
CA THR A 126 -8.43 4.43 0.77
C THR A 126 -9.16 3.90 2.00
N LYS A 127 -10.48 3.63 1.87
CA LYS A 127 -11.25 3.06 2.97
C LYS A 127 -10.68 1.71 3.42
N GLU A 128 -10.38 0.81 2.49
CA GLU A 128 -9.80 -0.51 2.80
C GLU A 128 -8.45 -0.40 3.54
N ALA A 129 -7.52 0.42 3.03
CA ALA A 129 -6.22 0.62 3.65
C ALA A 129 -6.33 1.27 5.05
N MET A 130 -7.28 2.19 5.24
CA MET A 130 -7.57 2.78 6.55
C MET A 130 -8.20 1.78 7.53
N ASP A 131 -9.08 0.89 7.05
CA ASP A 131 -9.67 -0.16 7.89
C ASP A 131 -8.61 -1.15 8.37
N PHE A 132 -7.70 -1.58 7.50
CA PHE A 132 -6.54 -2.40 7.89
C PHE A 132 -5.58 -1.65 8.82
N THR A 133 -5.32 -0.36 8.58
CA THR A 133 -4.51 0.48 9.48
C THR A 133 -5.14 0.58 10.87
N ARG A 134 -6.45 0.83 10.95
CA ARG A 134 -7.19 0.89 12.22
C ARG A 134 -7.08 -0.41 13.03
N LEU A 135 -6.98 -1.53 12.36
CA LEU A 135 -6.89 -2.86 12.97
C LEU A 135 -5.44 -3.39 13.07
N SER A 136 -4.43 -2.60 12.69
CA SER A 136 -3.03 -3.04 12.61
C SER A 136 -2.52 -3.61 13.95
N GLY A 137 -2.85 -2.96 15.06
CA GLY A 137 -2.51 -3.46 16.41
C GLY A 137 -3.15 -4.83 16.69
N ALA A 138 -4.44 -5.01 16.37
CA ALA A 138 -5.14 -6.27 16.58
C ALA A 138 -4.61 -7.41 15.67
N PHE A 139 -4.15 -7.10 14.46
CA PHE A 139 -3.43 -8.05 13.61
C PHE A 139 -2.08 -8.42 14.23
N ALA A 140 -1.30 -7.45 14.69
CA ALA A 140 -0.02 -7.69 15.35
C ALA A 140 -0.18 -8.56 16.61
N ASP A 141 -1.17 -8.30 17.45
CA ASP A 141 -1.51 -9.10 18.64
C ASP A 141 -1.84 -10.54 18.30
N SER A 142 -2.39 -10.78 17.11
CA SER A 142 -2.66 -12.14 16.59
C SER A 142 -1.46 -12.78 15.89
N GLY A 143 -0.27 -12.15 15.89
CA GLY A 143 0.91 -12.63 15.19
C GLY A 143 0.79 -12.54 13.66
N THR A 144 0.00 -11.61 13.15
CA THR A 144 -0.31 -11.47 11.73
C THR A 144 0.25 -10.15 11.19
N ALA A 145 1.07 -10.21 10.16
CA ALA A 145 1.48 -9.04 9.38
C ALA A 145 0.45 -8.74 8.29
N VAL A 146 0.32 -7.47 7.91
CA VAL A 146 -0.58 -7.03 6.83
C VAL A 146 0.20 -6.20 5.83
N LEU A 147 0.03 -6.47 4.53
CA LEU A 147 0.66 -5.74 3.44
C LEU A 147 -0.39 -5.39 2.37
N GLY A 148 -0.37 -4.16 1.89
CA GLY A 148 -1.14 -3.73 0.74
C GLY A 148 -0.32 -3.86 -0.56
N VAL A 149 -0.94 -4.29 -1.65
CA VAL A 149 -0.27 -4.51 -2.93
C VAL A 149 -1.05 -3.86 -4.06
N SER A 150 -0.39 -3.08 -4.89
CA SER A 150 -0.95 -2.58 -6.16
C SER A 150 0.11 -2.42 -7.23
N ALA A 151 -0.31 -2.08 -8.44
CA ALA A 151 0.57 -1.76 -9.56
C ALA A 151 1.04 -0.28 -9.57
N ASP A 152 0.68 0.48 -8.55
CA ASP A 152 1.15 1.86 -8.41
C ASP A 152 2.65 1.90 -8.13
N SER A 153 3.33 2.95 -8.62
CA SER A 153 4.76 3.13 -8.36
C SER A 153 5.04 3.35 -6.86
N GLN A 154 6.26 3.05 -6.43
CA GLN A 154 6.70 3.25 -5.06
C GLN A 154 6.41 4.69 -4.57
N LYS A 155 6.71 5.71 -5.37
CA LYS A 155 6.42 7.11 -5.04
C LYS A 155 4.91 7.37 -4.84
N ALA A 156 4.05 6.73 -5.63
CA ALA A 156 2.60 6.84 -5.46
C ALA A 156 2.12 6.15 -4.18
N GLN A 157 2.73 5.02 -3.80
CA GLN A 157 2.48 4.34 -2.53
C GLN A 157 2.90 5.20 -1.33
N GLU A 158 4.07 5.82 -1.38
CA GLU A 158 4.55 6.75 -0.34
C GLU A 158 3.59 7.93 -0.15
N SER A 159 3.20 8.57 -1.27
CA SER A 159 2.23 9.66 -1.24
C SER A 159 0.87 9.23 -0.66
N PHE A 160 0.44 8.01 -0.97
CA PHE A 160 -0.81 7.44 -0.46
C PHE A 160 -0.73 7.18 1.04
N ARG A 161 0.36 6.55 1.51
CA ARG A 161 0.62 6.32 2.93
C ARG A 161 0.63 7.63 3.72
N ASP A 162 1.43 8.61 3.27
CA ASP A 162 1.64 9.87 3.98
C ASP A 162 0.36 10.71 4.05
N LYS A 163 -0.38 10.76 2.94
CA LYS A 163 -1.65 11.49 2.85
C LYS A 163 -2.72 10.95 3.80
N HIS A 164 -2.79 9.64 3.94
CA HIS A 164 -3.84 8.98 4.72
C HIS A 164 -3.33 8.40 6.04
N LYS A 165 -2.04 8.65 6.38
CA LYS A 165 -1.37 8.18 7.62
C LYS A 165 -1.56 6.68 7.82
N LEU A 166 -1.23 5.91 6.77
CA LEU A 166 -1.37 4.47 6.80
C LEU A 166 -0.19 3.83 7.54
N ASP A 167 -0.49 2.94 8.49
CA ASP A 167 0.52 2.16 9.21
C ASP A 167 0.86 0.84 8.50
N VAL A 168 0.00 0.42 7.57
CA VAL A 168 0.20 -0.80 6.80
C VAL A 168 1.18 -0.54 5.67
N PRO A 169 2.29 -1.33 5.55
CA PRO A 169 3.23 -1.20 4.45
C PRO A 169 2.58 -1.48 3.09
N LEU A 170 2.96 -0.71 2.08
CA LEU A 170 2.41 -0.79 0.73
C LEU A 170 3.47 -1.23 -0.27
N ILE A 171 3.21 -2.32 -0.99
CA ILE A 171 4.10 -2.92 -1.99
C ILE A 171 3.76 -2.41 -3.40
N SER A 172 4.79 -2.09 -4.15
CA SER A 172 4.70 -1.67 -5.55
C SER A 172 5.05 -2.86 -6.47
N ASP A 173 4.05 -3.35 -7.21
CA ASP A 173 4.21 -4.42 -8.21
C ASP A 173 3.90 -3.87 -9.62
N GLU A 174 4.74 -2.95 -10.09
CA GLU A 174 4.59 -2.29 -11.40
C GLU A 174 4.64 -3.28 -12.57
N LYS A 175 5.27 -4.44 -12.38
CA LYS A 175 5.40 -5.48 -13.41
C LYS A 175 4.28 -6.51 -13.40
N HIS A 176 3.40 -6.46 -12.40
CA HIS A 176 2.29 -7.39 -12.20
C HIS A 176 2.68 -8.85 -11.89
N GLU A 177 3.96 -9.12 -11.59
CA GLU A 177 4.46 -10.48 -11.34
C GLU A 177 3.78 -11.12 -10.12
N MET A 178 3.66 -10.39 -9.02
CA MET A 178 2.96 -10.84 -7.81
C MET A 178 1.45 -10.86 -8.02
N LEU A 179 0.90 -9.84 -8.65
CA LEU A 179 -0.53 -9.74 -8.96
C LEU A 179 -1.03 -10.94 -9.79
N GLU A 180 -0.25 -11.36 -10.78
CA GLU A 180 -0.56 -12.54 -11.60
C GLU A 180 -0.40 -13.84 -10.82
N ALA A 181 0.71 -14.00 -10.09
CA ALA A 181 1.00 -15.20 -9.30
C ALA A 181 -0.07 -15.47 -8.22
N TYR A 182 -0.64 -14.41 -7.65
CA TYR A 182 -1.72 -14.50 -6.66
C TYR A 182 -3.12 -14.50 -7.28
N GLY A 183 -3.23 -14.41 -8.60
CA GLY A 183 -4.49 -14.37 -9.34
C GLY A 183 -5.32 -13.13 -9.03
N ALA A 184 -4.65 -12.04 -8.68
CA ALA A 184 -5.26 -10.73 -8.44
C ALA A 184 -5.25 -9.83 -9.70
N TRP A 185 -4.69 -10.30 -10.81
CA TRP A 185 -4.70 -9.65 -12.11
C TRP A 185 -5.58 -10.41 -13.08
N GLY A 186 -6.46 -9.72 -13.79
CA GLY A 186 -7.38 -10.37 -14.72
C GLY A 186 -8.31 -9.41 -15.44
N GLU A 187 -9.19 -10.00 -16.25
CA GLU A 187 -10.20 -9.25 -16.98
C GLU A 187 -11.26 -8.66 -16.05
N LYS A 188 -11.57 -7.39 -16.28
CA LYS A 188 -12.64 -6.65 -15.61
C LYS A 188 -13.57 -6.06 -16.65
N SER A 189 -14.85 -6.06 -16.35
CA SER A 189 -15.85 -5.38 -17.18
C SER A 189 -16.35 -4.13 -16.45
N LEU A 190 -16.37 -3.01 -17.15
CA LEU A 190 -16.96 -1.77 -16.68
C LEU A 190 -17.66 -1.06 -17.83
N TYR A 191 -18.94 -0.78 -17.68
CA TYR A 191 -19.76 -0.16 -18.73
C TYR A 191 -19.69 -0.87 -20.10
N GLY A 192 -19.64 -2.22 -20.09
CA GLY A 192 -19.57 -3.03 -21.31
C GLY A 192 -18.18 -3.09 -21.98
N ARG A 193 -17.17 -2.46 -21.40
CA ARG A 193 -15.77 -2.55 -21.86
C ARG A 193 -15.00 -3.55 -21.01
N ILE A 194 -14.27 -4.44 -21.67
CA ILE A 194 -13.38 -5.40 -21.03
C ILE A 194 -11.97 -4.80 -21.04
N PHE A 195 -11.29 -4.85 -19.89
CA PHE A 195 -9.90 -4.42 -19.71
C PHE A 195 -9.22 -5.27 -18.65
N LEU A 196 -7.90 -5.36 -18.70
CA LEU A 196 -7.10 -6.00 -17.66
C LEU A 196 -6.89 -5.05 -16.49
N GLY A 197 -6.91 -5.59 -15.29
CA GLY A 197 -6.70 -4.81 -14.08
C GLY A 197 -6.73 -5.63 -12.81
N ILE A 198 -6.41 -4.99 -11.70
CA ILE A 198 -6.40 -5.65 -10.39
C ILE A 198 -7.83 -5.98 -9.95
N ILE A 199 -8.08 -7.24 -9.70
CA ILE A 199 -9.26 -7.75 -9.02
C ILE A 199 -9.00 -7.63 -7.51
N ARG A 200 -9.82 -6.85 -6.80
CA ARG A 200 -9.68 -6.72 -5.35
C ARG A 200 -9.74 -8.09 -4.69
N THR A 201 -8.63 -8.50 -4.12
CA THR A 201 -8.44 -9.83 -3.56
C THR A 201 -7.71 -9.69 -2.23
N THR A 202 -8.02 -10.54 -1.27
CA THR A 202 -7.24 -10.67 -0.04
C THR A 202 -6.84 -12.12 0.13
N VAL A 203 -5.60 -12.37 0.55
CA VAL A 203 -5.05 -13.70 0.79
C VAL A 203 -4.49 -13.75 2.20
N LEU A 204 -4.93 -14.72 2.97
CA LEU A 204 -4.40 -15.03 4.30
C LEU A 204 -3.46 -16.23 4.18
N ILE A 205 -2.22 -16.04 4.58
CA ILE A 205 -1.16 -17.05 4.57
C ILE A 205 -0.84 -17.42 6.02
N GLY A 206 -0.77 -18.71 6.31
CA GLY A 206 -0.41 -19.22 7.62
C GLY A 206 1.09 -19.12 7.91
N ALA A 207 1.48 -19.30 9.16
CA ALA A 207 2.87 -19.33 9.59
C ALA A 207 3.69 -20.46 8.92
N ASP A 208 3.01 -21.47 8.39
CA ASP A 208 3.56 -22.57 7.59
C ASP A 208 3.81 -22.20 6.11
N GLY A 209 3.49 -20.97 5.71
CA GLY A 209 3.62 -20.50 4.34
C GLY A 209 2.56 -21.03 3.37
N LEU A 210 1.51 -21.67 3.87
CA LEU A 210 0.39 -22.14 3.07
C LEU A 210 -0.75 -21.09 3.06
N VAL A 211 -1.41 -20.98 1.92
CA VAL A 211 -2.61 -20.15 1.78
C VAL A 211 -3.74 -20.77 2.59
N LYS A 212 -4.25 -20.04 3.56
CA LYS A 212 -5.33 -20.50 4.44
C LYS A 212 -6.71 -20.07 3.93
N ARG A 213 -6.78 -18.85 3.38
CA ARG A 213 -8.03 -18.32 2.84
C ARG A 213 -7.80 -17.30 1.74
N ILE A 214 -8.72 -17.27 0.78
CA ILE A 214 -8.72 -16.31 -0.34
C ILE A 214 -10.10 -15.66 -0.45
N TRP A 215 -10.14 -14.33 -0.42
CA TRP A 215 -11.34 -13.56 -0.74
C TRP A 215 -11.12 -12.87 -2.09
N ARG A 216 -11.97 -13.16 -3.07
CA ARG A 216 -11.94 -12.54 -4.39
C ARG A 216 -13.11 -11.58 -4.56
N HIS A 217 -12.97 -10.59 -5.42
CA HIS A 217 -14.00 -9.56 -5.66
C HIS A 217 -14.49 -8.90 -4.36
N VAL A 218 -13.55 -8.59 -3.49
CA VAL A 218 -13.79 -8.08 -2.14
C VAL A 218 -14.66 -6.82 -2.16
N LYS A 219 -15.68 -6.79 -1.30
CA LYS A 219 -16.40 -5.59 -0.88
C LYS A 219 -15.74 -5.06 0.39
N VAL A 220 -15.45 -3.76 0.42
CA VAL A 220 -14.59 -3.17 1.46
C VAL A 220 -15.25 -3.17 2.84
N ASP A 221 -16.59 -2.92 2.89
CA ASP A 221 -17.31 -2.76 4.17
C ASP A 221 -17.25 -4.04 5.02
N GLY A 222 -16.70 -3.92 6.22
CA GLY A 222 -16.55 -5.03 7.19
C GLY A 222 -15.51 -6.10 6.80
N HIS A 223 -14.77 -5.87 5.70
CA HIS A 223 -13.83 -6.88 5.19
C HIS A 223 -12.62 -7.06 6.10
N ALA A 224 -12.01 -5.97 6.56
CA ALA A 224 -10.82 -6.04 7.40
C ALA A 224 -11.09 -6.76 8.73
N GLU A 225 -12.29 -6.58 9.30
CA GLU A 225 -12.76 -7.31 10.48
C GLU A 225 -12.92 -8.80 10.21
N ALA A 226 -13.54 -9.19 9.09
CA ALA A 226 -13.69 -10.58 8.69
C ALA A 226 -12.35 -11.28 8.45
N VAL A 227 -11.36 -10.54 7.89
CA VAL A 227 -10.00 -11.04 7.71
C VAL A 227 -9.29 -11.21 9.05
N LEU A 228 -9.45 -10.28 9.99
CA LEU A 228 -8.89 -10.38 11.35
C LEU A 228 -9.47 -11.57 12.10
N GLU A 229 -10.75 -11.80 12.02
CA GLU A 229 -11.40 -12.97 12.64
C GLU A 229 -10.83 -14.28 12.08
N ALA A 230 -10.72 -14.37 10.75
CA ALA A 230 -10.10 -15.53 10.10
C ALA A 230 -8.62 -15.71 10.51
N ALA A 231 -7.85 -14.62 10.66
CA ALA A 231 -6.46 -14.68 11.09
C ALA A 231 -6.31 -15.14 12.55
N ARG A 232 -7.29 -14.88 13.40
CA ARG A 232 -7.33 -15.34 14.79
C ARG A 232 -7.69 -16.82 14.92
N SER A 233 -8.40 -17.37 13.94
CA SER A 233 -8.90 -18.75 13.95
C SER A 233 -7.88 -19.78 13.47
N ILE A 234 -6.69 -19.38 13.00
CA ILE A 234 -5.63 -20.26 12.48
C ILE A 234 -4.36 -20.20 13.30
#